data_c4bd0fb39690e45efdf5b06f6721b2bb
#
_entry.id   c4bd0fb39690e45efdf5b06f6721b2bb
#
_cell.length_a   1.000
_cell.length_b   1.000
_cell.length_c   1.000
_cell.angle_alpha   90.00
_cell.angle_beta   90.00
_cell.angle_gamma   90.00
#
_symmetry.space_group_name_H-M   'P 1'
#
loop_
_entity.id
_entity.type
_entity.pdbx_description
1 polymer ?
#
loop_
_entity_poly.entity_id
_entity_poly.type
_entity_poly.pdbx_seq_one_letter_code
_entity_poly.pdbx_strand_id
1 'polypeptide(L)'
;MKLIIINGPNLNLLGIREKNIYGETSFDSYYKTLIKKYNGKVDLEYYQSNHEGELIEKIQKIGFSYDGIIINAGGFTHTSVALRDAISSVTTPAIEVHISNILSREEFRKKSYLSDVCTGIISGLGLMGYEAAIN
;
A
#
# COMPACT_ATOMS: atom_id res chain seq x y z
N MET A 1 -9.04 -13.16 -10.01
CA MET A 1 -8.83 -12.46 -8.74
C MET A 1 -8.63 -10.97 -9.02
N LYS A 2 -9.35 -10.14 -8.32
CA LYS A 2 -9.29 -8.68 -8.49
C LYS A 2 -8.66 -8.04 -7.26
N LEU A 3 -7.50 -7.41 -7.45
CA LEU A 3 -6.74 -6.77 -6.39
C LEU A 3 -6.51 -5.30 -6.71
N ILE A 4 -6.36 -4.48 -5.68
CA ILE A 4 -5.98 -3.09 -5.84
C ILE A 4 -4.79 -2.75 -4.95
N ILE A 5 -3.83 -2.01 -5.53
CA ILE A 5 -2.75 -1.40 -4.77
C ILE A 5 -3.17 0.04 -4.46
N ILE A 6 -3.19 0.39 -3.18
CA ILE A 6 -3.50 1.75 -2.74
C ILE A 6 -2.25 2.33 -2.07
N ASN A 7 -1.68 3.36 -2.68
CA ASN A 7 -0.51 4.06 -2.17
C ASN A 7 -0.90 5.44 -1.64
N GLY A 8 -0.37 5.78 -0.48
CA GLY A 8 -0.62 7.04 0.21
C GLY A 8 0.34 8.16 -0.18
N PRO A 9 0.47 9.18 0.70
CA PRO A 9 1.16 10.42 0.37
C PRO A 9 2.64 10.21 0.08
N ASN A 10 3.12 11.00 -0.86
CA ASN A 10 4.51 11.07 -1.28
C ASN A 10 4.99 9.85 -2.09
N LEU A 11 4.21 8.80 -2.24
CA LEU A 11 4.60 7.64 -3.03
C LEU A 11 4.54 7.91 -4.53
N ASN A 12 3.89 9.00 -4.93
CA ASN A 12 3.98 9.50 -6.30
C ASN A 12 5.39 10.02 -6.64
N LEU A 13 6.23 10.25 -5.63
CA LEU A 13 7.59 10.75 -5.81
C LEU A 13 8.66 9.64 -5.78
N LEU A 14 8.27 8.39 -5.82
CA LEU A 14 9.22 7.28 -5.90
C LEU A 14 10.10 7.43 -7.15
N GLY A 15 11.40 7.21 -6.98
CA GLY A 15 12.39 7.41 -8.02
C GLY A 15 12.97 8.82 -8.07
N ILE A 16 12.37 9.77 -7.35
CA ILE A 16 12.77 11.18 -7.34
C ILE A 16 13.37 11.59 -6.00
N ARG A 17 12.70 11.24 -4.88
CA ARG A 17 13.12 11.63 -3.53
C ARG A 17 13.65 10.44 -2.74
N GLU A 18 14.57 10.73 -1.82
CA GLU A 18 15.10 9.74 -0.87
C GLU A 18 15.46 8.39 -1.54
N LYS A 19 16.21 8.47 -2.64
CA LYS A 19 16.57 7.29 -3.43
C LYS A 19 17.33 6.23 -2.63
N ASN A 20 18.06 6.65 -1.60
CA ASN A 20 18.78 5.75 -0.71
C ASN A 20 17.83 4.90 0.17
N ILE A 21 16.57 5.34 0.35
CA ILE A 21 15.57 4.63 1.14
C ILE A 21 14.60 3.87 0.23
N TYR A 22 14.10 4.52 -0.82
CA TYR A 22 13.00 4.02 -1.66
C TYR A 22 13.44 3.52 -3.05
N GLY A 23 14.73 3.74 -3.42
CA GLY A 23 15.24 3.35 -4.73
C GLY A 23 14.98 4.39 -5.81
N GLU A 24 15.38 4.08 -7.04
CA GLU A 24 15.35 5.00 -8.18
C GLU A 24 14.19 4.73 -9.14
N THR A 25 13.50 3.61 -9.01
CA THR A 25 12.41 3.22 -9.89
C THR A 25 11.13 3.90 -9.46
N SER A 26 10.42 4.55 -10.41
CA SER A 26 9.11 5.11 -10.14
C SER A 26 8.09 4.00 -9.92
N PHE A 27 7.02 4.30 -9.17
CA PHE A 27 5.98 3.30 -8.97
C PHE A 27 5.21 3.01 -10.27
N ASP A 28 5.00 4.01 -11.11
CA ASP A 28 4.31 3.80 -12.40
C ASP A 28 5.05 2.78 -13.25
N SER A 29 6.38 2.88 -13.33
CA SER A 29 7.19 1.91 -14.06
C SER A 29 7.10 0.51 -13.46
N TYR A 30 7.16 0.43 -12.13
CA TYR A 30 7.05 -0.84 -11.43
C TYR A 30 5.67 -1.47 -11.62
N TYR A 31 4.61 -0.66 -11.54
CA TYR A 31 3.24 -1.13 -11.75
C TYR A 31 3.07 -1.77 -13.13
N LYS A 32 3.67 -1.17 -14.16
CA LYS A 32 3.62 -1.74 -15.51
C LYS A 32 4.27 -3.13 -15.57
N THR A 33 5.35 -3.35 -14.82
CA THR A 33 5.97 -4.68 -14.76
C THR A 33 5.07 -5.68 -14.06
N LEU A 34 4.33 -5.25 -13.02
CA LEU A 34 3.39 -6.12 -12.31
C LEU A 34 2.22 -6.52 -13.21
N ILE A 35 1.66 -5.57 -13.95
CA ILE A 35 0.56 -5.84 -14.90
C ILE A 35 1.00 -6.91 -15.89
N LYS A 36 2.21 -6.78 -16.42
CA LYS A 36 2.75 -7.73 -17.40
C LYS A 36 2.96 -9.11 -16.78
N LYS A 37 3.55 -9.14 -15.57
CA LYS A 37 3.87 -10.39 -14.89
C LYS A 37 2.64 -11.21 -14.51
N TYR A 38 1.57 -10.54 -14.08
CA TYR A 38 0.37 -11.20 -13.61
C TYR A 38 -0.78 -11.20 -14.63
N ASN A 39 -0.49 -10.84 -15.87
CA ASN A 39 -1.50 -10.80 -16.93
C ASN A 39 -2.21 -12.15 -17.08
N GLY A 40 -3.53 -12.11 -17.07
CA GLY A 40 -4.36 -13.31 -17.18
C GLY A 40 -4.54 -14.08 -15.85
N LYS A 41 -3.84 -13.69 -14.79
CA LYS A 41 -3.94 -14.33 -13.46
C LYS A 41 -4.60 -13.43 -12.43
N VAL A 42 -4.24 -12.15 -12.44
CA VAL A 42 -4.73 -11.15 -11.50
C VAL A 42 -5.16 -9.91 -12.27
N ASP A 43 -6.37 -9.43 -11.98
CA ASP A 43 -6.83 -8.11 -12.43
C ASP A 43 -6.35 -7.12 -11.37
N LEU A 44 -5.25 -6.42 -11.68
CA LEU A 44 -4.57 -5.55 -10.74
C LEU A 44 -4.83 -4.08 -11.08
N GLU A 45 -5.40 -3.35 -10.12
CA GLU A 45 -5.59 -1.90 -10.22
C GLU A 45 -4.62 -1.17 -9.30
N TYR A 46 -4.43 0.11 -9.58
CA TYR A 46 -3.55 0.98 -8.80
C TYR A 46 -4.22 2.33 -8.56
N TYR A 47 -4.14 2.81 -7.32
CA TYR A 47 -4.63 4.12 -6.92
C TYR A 47 -3.62 4.75 -5.97
N GLN A 48 -3.33 6.02 -6.17
CA GLN A 48 -2.43 6.79 -5.31
C GLN A 48 -3.07 8.14 -5.00
N SER A 49 -2.98 8.57 -3.74
CA SER A 49 -3.41 9.91 -3.36
C SER A 49 -2.60 10.41 -2.17
N ASN A 50 -2.39 11.73 -2.13
CA ASN A 50 -1.80 12.42 -0.98
C ASN A 50 -2.88 12.83 0.04
N HIS A 51 -4.15 12.60 -0.26
CA HIS A 51 -5.28 13.07 0.54
C HIS A 51 -5.91 11.92 1.31
N GLU A 52 -5.95 12.04 2.63
CA GLU A 52 -6.52 11.02 3.51
C GLU A 52 -7.97 10.68 3.14
N GLY A 53 -8.79 11.70 2.90
CA GLY A 53 -10.20 11.51 2.53
C GLY A 53 -10.38 10.73 1.24
N GLU A 54 -9.53 10.98 0.25
CA GLU A 54 -9.59 10.24 -1.02
C GLU A 54 -9.24 8.78 -0.85
N LEU A 55 -8.26 8.48 0.01
CA LEU A 55 -7.90 7.10 0.31
C LEU A 55 -9.05 6.38 1.01
N ILE A 56 -9.69 7.04 1.97
CA ILE A 56 -10.84 6.50 2.70
C ILE A 56 -11.98 6.21 1.74
N GLU A 57 -12.33 7.16 0.88
CA GLU A 57 -13.40 7.00 -0.09
C GLU A 57 -13.12 5.86 -1.07
N LYS A 58 -11.87 5.69 -1.49
CA LYS A 58 -11.50 4.61 -2.38
C LYS A 58 -11.68 3.25 -1.70
N ILE A 59 -11.25 3.12 -0.45
CA ILE A 59 -11.44 1.89 0.33
C ILE A 59 -12.92 1.56 0.46
N GLN A 60 -13.75 2.54 0.77
CA GLN A 60 -15.20 2.35 0.88
C GLN A 60 -15.81 1.89 -0.44
N LYS A 61 -15.36 2.47 -1.55
CA LYS A 61 -15.89 2.17 -2.87
C LYS A 61 -15.61 0.73 -3.30
N ILE A 62 -14.40 0.22 -3.03
CA ILE A 62 -13.98 -1.11 -3.50
C ILE A 62 -14.06 -2.17 -2.41
N GLY A 63 -14.27 -1.79 -1.17
CA GLY A 63 -14.04 -2.63 0.00
C GLY A 63 -15.02 -3.77 0.22
N PHE A 64 -16.05 -3.92 -0.63
CA PHE A 64 -17.01 -5.01 -0.53
C PHE A 64 -17.06 -5.87 -1.79
N SER A 65 -16.26 -5.56 -2.80
CA SER A 65 -16.34 -6.23 -4.10
C SER A 65 -15.01 -6.77 -4.62
N TYR A 66 -13.87 -6.21 -4.18
CA TYR A 66 -12.57 -6.71 -4.59
C TYR A 66 -12.12 -7.88 -3.72
N ASP A 67 -11.18 -8.67 -4.23
CA ASP A 67 -10.67 -9.84 -3.51
C ASP A 67 -9.58 -9.47 -2.49
N GLY A 68 -8.87 -8.39 -2.71
CA GLY A 68 -7.84 -7.93 -1.78
C GLY A 68 -7.39 -6.51 -2.01
N ILE A 69 -6.90 -5.90 -0.94
CA ILE A 69 -6.30 -4.57 -0.93
C ILE A 69 -4.85 -4.73 -0.50
N ILE A 70 -3.93 -4.13 -1.26
CA ILE A 70 -2.53 -4.01 -0.88
C ILE A 70 -2.32 -2.53 -0.59
N ILE A 71 -2.10 -2.19 0.69
CA ILE A 71 -2.05 -0.79 1.09
C ILE A 71 -0.68 -0.40 1.64
N ASN A 72 -0.12 0.67 1.06
CA ASN A 72 1.02 1.38 1.61
C ASN A 72 0.56 2.80 1.88
N ALA A 73 0.14 3.06 3.10
CA ALA A 73 -0.46 4.34 3.48
C ALA A 73 0.58 5.45 3.69
N GLY A 74 1.88 5.15 3.52
CA GLY A 74 2.93 6.14 3.76
C GLY A 74 2.89 6.63 5.19
N GLY A 75 3.07 7.93 5.39
CA GLY A 75 3.05 8.53 6.72
C GLY A 75 1.74 8.36 7.47
N PHE A 76 0.62 8.20 6.78
CA PHE A 76 -0.67 7.98 7.45
C PHE A 76 -0.73 6.68 8.24
N THR A 77 0.15 5.73 7.95
CA THR A 77 0.29 4.50 8.74
C THR A 77 0.47 4.80 10.22
N HIS A 78 1.18 5.89 10.53
CA HIS A 78 1.60 6.24 11.89
C HIS A 78 0.71 7.29 12.54
N THR A 79 -0.28 7.80 11.85
CA THR A 79 -1.09 8.93 12.31
C THR A 79 -2.59 8.77 12.14
N SER A 80 -3.05 7.99 11.16
CA SER A 80 -4.45 8.03 10.75
C SER A 80 -5.30 6.93 11.39
N VAL A 81 -6.02 7.30 12.41
CA VAL A 81 -7.09 6.46 12.97
C VAL A 81 -8.25 6.35 11.97
N ALA A 82 -8.53 7.42 11.22
CA ALA A 82 -9.63 7.43 10.24
C ALA A 82 -9.39 6.41 9.12
N LEU A 83 -8.16 6.29 8.65
CA LEU A 83 -7.81 5.29 7.62
C LEU A 83 -7.91 3.88 8.20
N ARG A 84 -7.45 3.68 9.42
CA ARG A 84 -7.63 2.43 10.16
C ARG A 84 -9.09 2.01 10.20
N ASP A 85 -9.97 2.94 10.56
CA ASP A 85 -11.39 2.67 10.67
C ASP A 85 -12.01 2.33 9.31
N ALA A 86 -11.56 2.96 8.24
CA ALA A 86 -12.02 2.63 6.89
C ALA A 86 -11.70 1.18 6.53
N ILE A 87 -10.48 0.73 6.78
CA ILE A 87 -10.06 -0.66 6.52
C ILE A 87 -10.88 -1.64 7.36
N SER A 88 -11.10 -1.31 8.63
CA SER A 88 -11.87 -2.13 9.56
C SER A 88 -13.35 -2.23 9.17
N SER A 89 -13.86 -1.24 8.45
CA SER A 89 -15.29 -1.14 8.11
C SER A 89 -15.69 -1.94 6.87
N VAL A 90 -14.73 -2.41 6.07
CA VAL A 90 -15.02 -3.13 4.83
C VAL A 90 -14.68 -4.61 4.98
N THR A 91 -15.19 -5.44 4.07
CA THR A 91 -15.00 -6.89 4.15
C THR A 91 -13.79 -7.38 3.35
N THR A 92 -13.33 -6.62 2.36
CA THR A 92 -12.17 -6.99 1.57
C THR A 92 -10.91 -7.00 2.44
N PRO A 93 -10.17 -8.12 2.50
CA PRO A 93 -8.96 -8.17 3.33
C PRO A 93 -7.85 -7.28 2.78
N ALA A 94 -7.03 -6.73 3.67
CA ALA A 94 -5.94 -5.85 3.32
C ALA A 94 -4.61 -6.41 3.84
N ILE A 95 -3.56 -6.25 3.04
CA ILE A 95 -2.16 -6.49 3.43
C ILE A 95 -1.47 -5.14 3.46
N GLU A 96 -0.84 -4.83 4.58
CA GLU A 96 -0.04 -3.62 4.74
C GLU A 96 1.35 -3.84 4.17
N VAL A 97 1.83 -2.90 3.32
CA VAL A 97 3.17 -2.98 2.71
C VAL A 97 3.93 -1.70 2.99
N HIS A 98 5.20 -1.84 3.34
CA HIS A 98 6.16 -0.75 3.46
C HIS A 98 7.41 -1.10 2.66
N ILE A 99 7.90 -0.15 1.86
CA ILE A 99 9.08 -0.33 1.04
C ILE A 99 10.32 -0.40 1.92
N SER A 100 10.46 0.53 2.87
CA SER A 100 11.57 0.53 3.82
C SER A 100 11.27 -0.35 5.02
N ASN A 101 12.32 -0.70 5.78
CA ASN A 101 12.13 -1.33 7.08
C ASN A 101 11.78 -0.25 8.10
N ILE A 102 10.49 -0.11 8.40
CA ILE A 102 10.00 0.94 9.30
C ILE A 102 10.54 0.79 10.73
N LEU A 103 10.95 -0.40 11.11
CA LEU A 103 11.49 -0.64 12.45
C LEU A 103 12.91 -0.11 12.63
N SER A 104 13.61 0.18 11.53
CA SER A 104 14.97 0.73 11.56
C SER A 104 15.02 2.22 11.27
N ARG A 105 13.87 2.88 11.17
CA ARG A 105 13.75 4.32 10.93
C ARG A 105 13.41 5.06 12.24
N GLU A 106 12.85 6.25 12.14
CA GLU A 106 12.50 7.07 13.32
C GLU A 106 11.52 6.32 14.23
N GLU A 107 11.58 6.58 15.52
CA GLU A 107 10.79 5.87 16.53
C GLU A 107 9.29 5.89 16.23
N PHE A 108 8.75 7.03 15.75
CA PHE A 108 7.32 7.14 15.47
C PHE A 108 6.86 6.21 14.34
N ARG A 109 7.79 5.70 13.50
CA ARG A 109 7.47 4.79 12.40
C ARG A 109 7.36 3.33 12.84
N LYS A 110 7.72 3.02 14.08
CA LYS A 110 7.61 1.66 14.61
C LYS A 110 6.18 1.28 14.93
N LYS A 111 5.31 2.27 15.14
CA LYS A 111 3.90 2.04 15.45
C LYS A 111 3.05 2.20 14.19
N SER A 112 2.23 1.19 13.89
CA SER A 112 1.26 1.24 12.82
C SER A 112 -0.15 1.19 13.39
N TYR A 113 -0.99 2.12 12.95
CA TYR A 113 -2.42 2.06 13.25
C TYR A 113 -3.17 1.05 12.36
N LEU A 114 -2.52 0.52 11.33
CA LEU A 114 -3.17 -0.33 10.34
C LEU A 114 -2.92 -1.82 10.55
N SER A 115 -1.77 -2.19 11.15
CA SER A 115 -1.32 -3.57 11.17
C SER A 115 -2.32 -4.55 11.79
N ASP A 116 -2.99 -4.17 12.86
CA ASP A 116 -3.92 -5.06 13.54
C ASP A 116 -5.30 -5.14 12.89
N VAL A 117 -5.61 -4.28 11.93
CA VAL A 117 -6.84 -4.38 11.11
C VAL A 117 -6.56 -4.93 9.72
N CYS A 118 -5.30 -5.14 9.38
CA CYS A 118 -4.89 -5.83 8.15
C CYS A 118 -4.67 -7.32 8.42
N THR A 119 -4.79 -8.13 7.38
CA THR A 119 -4.54 -9.57 7.47
C THR A 119 -3.06 -9.85 7.77
N GLY A 120 -2.16 -9.01 7.27
CA GLY A 120 -0.73 -9.15 7.52
C GLY A 120 0.03 -7.89 7.14
N ILE A 121 1.33 -7.90 7.42
CA ILE A 121 2.24 -6.80 7.11
C ILE A 121 3.49 -7.33 6.43
N ILE A 122 3.96 -6.61 5.41
CA ILE A 122 5.23 -6.87 4.72
C ILE A 122 6.02 -5.57 4.76
N SER A 123 7.25 -5.62 5.25
CA SER A 123 8.08 -4.43 5.44
C SER A 123 9.52 -4.72 5.10
N GLY A 124 10.19 -3.77 4.46
CA GLY A 124 11.64 -3.84 4.27
C GLY A 124 12.11 -4.58 3.03
N LEU A 125 11.23 -5.01 2.15
CA LEU A 125 11.59 -5.76 0.94
C LEU A 125 11.72 -4.88 -0.31
N GLY A 126 11.74 -3.55 -0.16
CA GLY A 126 11.69 -2.66 -1.29
C GLY A 126 10.40 -2.85 -2.09
N LEU A 127 10.45 -2.65 -3.40
CA LEU A 127 9.28 -2.83 -4.25
C LEU A 127 8.80 -4.28 -4.32
N MET A 128 9.67 -5.25 -4.06
CA MET A 128 9.28 -6.67 -4.03
C MET A 128 8.22 -6.97 -2.99
N GLY A 129 8.05 -6.11 -1.99
CA GLY A 129 6.99 -6.26 -0.99
C GLY A 129 5.60 -6.31 -1.61
N TYR A 130 5.37 -5.56 -2.69
CA TYR A 130 4.09 -5.59 -3.39
C TYR A 130 3.85 -6.93 -4.07
N GLU A 131 4.87 -7.53 -4.67
CA GLU A 131 4.74 -8.87 -5.26
C GLU A 131 4.47 -9.92 -4.19
N ALA A 132 5.14 -9.83 -3.05
CA ALA A 132 4.90 -10.74 -1.94
C ALA A 132 3.46 -10.66 -1.45
N ALA A 133 2.87 -9.46 -1.45
CA ALA A 133 1.48 -9.27 -1.06
C ALA A 133 0.49 -9.85 -2.08
N ILE A 134 0.83 -9.78 -3.38
CA ILE A 134 -0.01 -10.37 -4.44
C ILE A 134 -0.06 -11.89 -4.28
N ASN A 135 1.07 -12.47 -3.97
CA ASN A 135 1.16 -13.92 -3.76
C ASN A 135 0.63 -14.28 -2.39
#